data_413e221140bd0807333d48cc2d9b57c3
#
_entry.id   413e221140bd0807333d48cc2d9b57c3
#
_cell.length_a   1.000
_cell.length_b   1.000
_cell.length_c   1.000
_cell.angle_alpha   90.00
_cell.angle_beta   90.00
_cell.angle_gamma   90.00
#
_symmetry.space_group_name_H-M   'P 1'
#
loop_
_entity.id
_entity.type
_entity.pdbx_description
1 polymer ?
#
loop_
_entity_poly.entity_id
_entity_poly.type
_entity_poly.pdbx_seq_one_letter_code
_entity_poly.pdbx_strand_id
1 'polypeptide(L)'
;MKKITILIALLFSFASGHDSDGKKVFQTYCWGCHHQTAMAFGPPFSQIAAKRSKAEIEAYIASPKSMYKAFGYKRTVMTQLHLNAKELDAISDYILSYKGKK
;
A
#
# COMPACT_ATOMS: atom_id res chain seq x y z
N MET A 1 -41.76 -20.19 22.44
CA MET A 1 -41.34 -19.91 22.19
C MET A 1 -40.54 -19.52 21.66
N LYS A 2 -39.91 -19.27 21.57
CA LYS A 2 -39.21 -19.00 21.11
C LYS A 2 -38.30 -18.37 20.95
N LYS A 3 -37.52 -18.07 20.84
CA LYS A 3 -36.73 -17.56 20.76
C LYS A 3 -35.80 -17.28 19.99
N ILE A 4 -35.17 -16.89 19.60
CA ILE A 4 -34.58 -16.50 18.79
C ILE A 4 -33.48 -15.90 18.78
N THR A 5 -32.89 -15.74 18.71
CA THR A 5 -31.88 -15.28 18.90
C THR A 5 -31.06 -15.02 17.93
N ILE A 6 -30.49 -14.53 17.72
CA ILE A 6 -29.78 -14.15 16.78
C ILE A 6 -28.59 -13.70 16.88
N LEU A 7 -27.88 -13.58 16.64
CA LEU A 7 -26.75 -13.12 16.75
C LEU A 7 -26.04 -12.75 15.72
N ILE A 8 -25.77 -12.22 15.35
CA ILE A 8 -25.23 -11.84 14.27
C ILE A 8 -24.19 -10.94 14.38
N ALA A 9 -24.03 -10.33 14.63
CA ALA A 9 -23.19 -9.41 14.87
C ALA A 9 -21.81 -9.76 14.73
N LEU A 10 -21.19 -9.92 14.54
CA LEU A 10 -19.98 -10.15 14.51
C LEU A 10 -19.40 -10.12 13.30
N LEU A 11 -19.39 -9.57 12.67
CA LEU A 11 -18.89 -9.57 11.53
C LEU A 11 -18.20 -8.42 11.24
N PHE A 12 -17.52 -7.92 11.42
CA PHE A 12 -17.02 -6.76 11.00
C PHE A 12 -15.76 -6.49 11.54
N SER A 13 -15.25 -5.88 11.65
CA SER A 13 -14.11 -5.58 12.25
C SER A 13 -12.87 -5.91 11.55
N PHE A 14 -12.86 -6.21 10.41
CA PHE A 14 -11.63 -6.50 9.80
C PHE A 14 -11.01 -5.40 9.07
N ALA A 15 -11.69 -4.45 8.63
CA ALA A 15 -11.16 -3.36 7.85
C ALA A 15 -10.11 -2.57 8.59
N SER A 16 -10.27 -2.40 9.88
CA SER A 16 -9.28 -1.62 10.59
C SER A 16 -7.96 -2.34 10.73
N GLY A 17 -7.97 -3.66 10.75
CA GLY A 17 -6.74 -4.42 10.79
C GLY A 17 -5.93 -4.26 9.52
N HIS A 18 -6.61 -4.17 8.38
CA HIS A 18 -5.94 -4.01 7.10
C HIS A 18 -5.25 -2.64 6.99
N ASP A 19 -5.91 -1.58 7.42
CA ASP A 19 -5.32 -0.24 7.41
C ASP A 19 -4.13 -0.17 8.35
N SER A 20 -4.22 -0.77 9.52
CA SER A 20 -3.11 -0.85 10.45
C SER A 20 -1.94 -1.60 9.86
N ASP A 21 -2.19 -2.67 9.13
CA ASP A 21 -1.13 -3.45 8.50
C ASP A 21 -0.42 -2.64 7.44
N GLY A 22 -1.14 -1.88 6.62
CA GLY A 22 -0.52 -1.03 5.61
C GLY A 22 0.36 0.03 6.23
N LYS A 23 -0.11 0.67 7.29
CA LYS A 23 0.69 1.67 7.99
C LYS A 23 1.94 1.07 8.59
N LYS A 24 1.84 -0.13 9.13
CA LYS A 24 3.00 -0.81 9.71
C LYS A 24 4.04 -1.16 8.65
N VAL A 25 3.60 -1.64 7.50
CA VAL A 25 4.52 -1.92 6.38
C VAL A 25 5.20 -0.63 5.95
N PHE A 26 4.44 0.46 5.83
CA PHE A 26 5.01 1.75 5.49
C PHE A 26 6.10 2.16 6.48
N GLN A 27 5.81 2.09 7.77
CA GLN A 27 6.75 2.49 8.80
C GLN A 27 8.00 1.62 8.83
N THR A 28 7.86 0.35 8.50
CA THR A 28 8.96 -0.60 8.56
C THR A 28 9.85 -0.52 7.33
N TYR A 29 9.28 -0.38 6.14
CA TYR A 29 10.05 -0.55 4.91
C TYR A 29 10.09 0.67 4.02
N CYS A 30 9.17 1.59 4.13
CA CYS A 30 8.98 2.64 3.13
C CYS A 30 9.35 4.03 3.63
N TRP A 31 9.19 4.26 4.92
CA TRP A 31 9.27 5.60 5.51
C TRP A 31 10.57 6.32 5.24
N GLY A 32 11.68 5.62 5.16
CA GLY A 32 12.98 6.25 4.96
C GLY A 32 13.12 6.95 3.62
N CYS A 33 12.32 6.57 2.63
CA CYS A 33 12.43 7.10 1.28
C CYS A 33 11.14 7.71 0.76
N HIS A 34 10.04 7.40 1.35
CA HIS A 34 8.72 7.91 0.91
C HIS A 34 7.98 8.58 2.05
N HIS A 35 7.23 9.61 1.70
CA HIS A 35 6.25 10.22 2.60
C HIS A 35 4.88 10.06 1.99
N GLN A 36 3.87 10.35 2.77
CA GLN A 36 2.49 10.20 2.30
C GLN A 36 2.14 11.29 1.28
N THR A 37 2.54 12.54 1.55
CA THR A 37 2.14 13.65 0.69
C THR A 37 3.29 14.57 0.29
N ALA A 38 4.49 14.40 0.83
CA ALA A 38 5.63 15.26 0.55
C ALA A 38 6.70 14.50 -0.22
N MET A 39 7.40 15.19 -1.08
CA MET A 39 8.51 14.62 -1.83
C MET A 39 9.67 14.31 -0.87
N ALA A 40 10.30 13.16 -1.06
CA ALA A 40 11.47 12.74 -0.31
C ALA A 40 12.45 12.13 -1.31
N PHE A 41 13.17 11.07 -0.96
CA PHE A 41 13.97 10.39 -1.96
C PHE A 41 13.10 9.84 -3.06
N GLY A 42 12.01 9.23 -2.69
CA GLY A 42 11.03 8.74 -3.65
C GLY A 42 9.83 9.66 -3.72
N PRO A 43 8.95 9.45 -4.70
CA PRO A 43 7.74 10.27 -4.80
C PRO A 43 6.79 10.01 -3.64
N PRO A 44 5.96 11.01 -3.30
CA PRO A 44 4.97 10.81 -2.24
C PRO A 44 3.89 9.82 -2.66
N PHE A 45 3.28 9.18 -1.70
CA PHE A 45 2.23 8.21 -1.97
C PHE A 45 1.06 8.83 -2.73
N SER A 46 0.74 10.09 -2.44
CA SER A 46 -0.34 10.78 -3.17
C SER A 46 -0.05 10.87 -4.67
N GLN A 47 1.19 11.07 -5.05
CA GLN A 47 1.57 11.11 -6.46
C GLN A 47 1.53 9.73 -7.09
N ILE A 48 2.01 8.74 -6.39
CA ILE A 48 1.97 7.36 -6.89
C ILE A 48 0.52 6.93 -7.10
N ALA A 49 -0.32 7.21 -6.11
CA ALA A 49 -1.74 6.85 -6.17
C ALA A 49 -2.46 7.53 -7.33
N ALA A 50 -2.04 8.75 -7.68
CA ALA A 50 -2.65 9.48 -8.77
C ALA A 50 -2.30 8.89 -10.15
N LYS A 51 -1.17 8.19 -10.24
CA LYS A 51 -0.66 7.72 -11.53
C LYS A 51 -0.75 6.22 -11.73
N ARG A 52 -0.85 5.44 -10.69
CA ARG A 52 -0.68 3.99 -10.79
C ARG A 52 -1.87 3.24 -10.22
N SER A 53 -2.17 2.11 -10.84
CA SER A 53 -3.16 1.18 -10.32
C SER A 53 -2.56 0.35 -9.20
N LYS A 54 -3.40 -0.35 -8.47
CA LYS A 54 -2.92 -1.27 -7.42
C LYS A 54 -1.98 -2.31 -8.00
N ALA A 55 -2.33 -2.90 -9.14
CA ALA A 55 -1.50 -3.93 -9.77
C ALA A 55 -0.13 -3.37 -10.16
N GLU A 56 -0.10 -2.14 -10.67
CA GLU A 56 1.18 -1.51 -11.02
C GLU A 56 2.03 -1.23 -9.79
N ILE A 57 1.41 -0.75 -8.73
CA ILE A 57 2.12 -0.49 -7.48
C ILE A 57 2.73 -1.78 -6.95
N GLU A 58 1.96 -2.84 -6.94
CA GLU A 58 2.43 -4.13 -6.45
C GLU A 58 3.57 -4.67 -7.31
N ALA A 59 3.44 -4.55 -8.62
CA ALA A 59 4.48 -5.02 -9.54
C ALA A 59 5.79 -4.26 -9.32
N TYR A 60 5.71 -2.95 -9.11
CA TYR A 60 6.92 -2.17 -8.90
C TYR A 60 7.59 -2.52 -7.58
N ILE A 61 6.81 -2.65 -6.50
CA ILE A 61 7.38 -3.02 -5.20
C ILE A 61 8.03 -4.39 -5.27
N ALA A 62 7.39 -5.33 -5.97
CA ALA A 62 7.90 -6.69 -6.07
C ALA A 62 9.18 -6.77 -6.92
N SER A 63 9.34 -5.88 -7.90
CA SER A 63 10.47 -5.97 -8.81
C SER A 63 10.83 -4.60 -9.40
N PRO A 64 11.36 -3.68 -8.60
CA PRO A 64 11.67 -2.35 -9.12
C PRO A 64 12.69 -2.37 -10.26
N LYS A 65 13.65 -3.28 -10.21
CA LYS A 65 14.66 -3.35 -11.26
C LYS A 65 14.11 -3.82 -12.58
N SER A 66 13.03 -4.58 -12.58
CA SER A 66 12.40 -5.03 -13.81
C SER A 66 11.38 -4.03 -14.32
N MET A 67 10.83 -3.21 -13.46
CA MET A 67 9.68 -2.39 -13.80
C MET A 67 9.98 -0.93 -14.09
N TYR A 68 11.13 -0.44 -13.64
CA TYR A 68 11.33 1.02 -13.69
C TYR A 68 11.32 1.58 -15.11
N LYS A 69 11.87 0.85 -16.05
CA LYS A 69 11.87 1.33 -17.44
C LYS A 69 10.48 1.35 -18.04
N ALA A 70 9.70 0.31 -17.75
CA ALA A 70 8.33 0.25 -18.23
C ALA A 70 7.49 1.40 -17.67
N PHE A 71 7.85 1.87 -16.48
CA PHE A 71 7.14 2.98 -15.84
C PHE A 71 7.67 4.35 -16.28
N GLY A 72 8.65 4.38 -17.15
CA GLY A 72 9.18 5.63 -17.68
C GLY A 72 10.28 6.26 -16.85
N TYR A 73 10.83 5.56 -15.88
CA TYR A 73 11.90 6.11 -15.07
C TYR A 73 13.26 5.80 -15.70
N LYS A 74 14.19 6.71 -15.55
CA LYS A 74 15.53 6.51 -16.09
C LYS A 74 16.37 5.58 -15.22
N ARG A 75 16.04 5.51 -13.96
CA ARG A 75 16.76 4.63 -13.02
C ARG A 75 15.86 4.35 -11.84
N THR A 76 16.24 3.39 -11.04
CA THR A 76 15.57 3.16 -9.77
C THR A 76 16.64 2.91 -8.72
N VAL A 77 16.42 3.48 -7.54
CA VAL A 77 17.25 3.21 -6.39
C VAL A 77 16.43 2.52 -5.32
N MET A 78 15.21 2.18 -5.64
CA MET A 78 14.34 1.51 -4.69
C MET A 78 14.86 0.13 -4.38
N THR A 79 14.96 -0.19 -3.10
CA THR A 79 15.45 -1.48 -2.65
C THR A 79 14.46 -2.58 -3.00
N GLN A 80 14.99 -3.73 -3.35
CA GLN A 80 14.17 -4.92 -3.54
C GLN A 80 13.63 -5.36 -2.18
N LEU A 81 12.31 -5.36 -2.05
CA LEU A 81 11.65 -5.82 -0.83
C LEU A 81 11.05 -7.20 -1.06
N HIS A 82 10.99 -7.99 0.01
CA HIS A 82 10.43 -9.32 -0.07
C HIS A 82 9.20 -9.40 0.83
N LEU A 83 8.16 -8.70 0.44
CA LEU A 83 6.92 -8.67 1.19
C LEU A 83 6.08 -9.90 0.86
N ASN A 84 5.38 -10.42 1.85
CA ASN A 84 4.45 -11.49 1.59
C ASN A 84 3.16 -10.92 0.96
N ALA A 85 2.27 -11.79 0.52
CA ALA A 85 1.07 -11.35 -0.18
C ALA A 85 0.19 -10.41 0.66
N LYS A 86 0.09 -10.68 1.94
CA LYS A 86 -0.70 -9.86 2.84
C LYS A 86 -0.10 -8.47 3.01
N GLU A 87 1.20 -8.41 3.18
CA GLU A 87 1.90 -7.13 3.30
C GLU A 87 1.79 -6.32 2.02
N LEU A 88 1.97 -6.97 0.88
CA LEU A 88 1.91 -6.30 -0.40
C LEU A 88 0.50 -5.73 -0.67
N ASP A 89 -0.51 -6.51 -0.36
CA ASP A 89 -1.89 -6.07 -0.50
C ASP A 89 -2.17 -4.87 0.41
N ALA A 90 -1.75 -4.96 1.66
CA ALA A 90 -2.00 -3.90 2.64
C ALA A 90 -1.27 -2.60 2.29
N ILE A 91 -0.01 -2.68 1.87
CA ILE A 91 0.74 -1.46 1.55
C ILE A 91 0.20 -0.81 0.27
N SER A 92 -0.19 -1.60 -0.72
CA SER A 92 -0.71 -1.01 -1.94
C SER A 92 -2.04 -0.28 -1.68
N ASP A 93 -2.90 -0.83 -0.85
CA ASP A 93 -4.12 -0.13 -0.46
C ASP A 93 -3.83 1.10 0.38
N TYR A 94 -2.84 1.02 1.25
CA TYR A 94 -2.43 2.18 2.04
C TYR A 94 -1.94 3.32 1.15
N ILE A 95 -1.13 3.00 0.16
CA ILE A 95 -0.66 4.00 -0.81
C ILE A 95 -1.85 4.62 -1.54
N LEU A 96 -2.76 3.79 -2.03
CA LEU A 96 -3.91 4.28 -2.78
C LEU A 96 -4.85 5.15 -1.92
N SER A 97 -4.83 4.97 -0.62
CA SER A 97 -5.67 5.79 0.26
C SER A 97 -5.26 7.25 0.26
N TYR A 98 -4.09 7.56 -0.26
CA TYR A 98 -3.61 8.94 -0.35
C TYR A 98 -3.93 9.61 -1.70
N LYS A 99 -4.67 8.96 -2.56
CA LYS A 99 -5.05 9.54 -3.83
C LYS A 99 -5.85 10.82 -3.61
N GLY A 100 -5.41 11.89 -4.23
CA GLY A 100 -6.08 13.18 -4.10
C GLY A 100 -5.74 13.96 -2.85
N LYS A 101 -4.86 13.46 -2.00
CA LYS A 101 -4.47 14.16 -0.77
C LYS A 101 -3.22 14.99 -1.01
N LYS A 102 -3.10 16.06 -0.22
CA LYS A 102 -1.98 17.00 -0.36
C LYS A 102 -1.15 17.11 0.88
#